data_bc73173737982a5e89d0a53d97b4c083
#
_entry.id   bc73173737982a5e89d0a53d97b4c083
#
_cell.length_a   1.000
_cell.length_b   1.000
_cell.length_c   1.000
_cell.angle_alpha   90.00
_cell.angle_beta   90.00
_cell.angle_gamma   90.00
#
_symmetry.space_group_name_H-M   'P 1'
#
loop_
_entity.id
_entity.type
_entity.pdbx_description
1 polymer ?
#
loop_
_entity_poly.entity_id
_entity_poly.type
_entity_poly.pdbx_seq_one_letter_code
_entity_poly.pdbx_strand_id
1 'polypeptide(L)'
;MSELRTNRIVPRDGLPSGSAGGIIQVRSTTLTTTASYSISGMTWTEVGGLTTTITPTRSDSKILCMVSIGAIASNGSNQRYGMALRRGSTNIGGNSDGANHTRANWCYTGRALGNAPDAHISYTYLDSPATTSAISYKIMITTEGSYTLYINRSESDSSSSSVFRAASTFTLMEVCG
;
A
#
# COMPACT_ATOMS: atom_id res chain seq x y z
N MET A 1 24.90 41.74 28.06
CA MET A 1 24.69 40.77 27.00
C MET A 1 23.26 40.25 27.11
N SER A 2 22.46 40.30 26.02
CA SER A 2 21.11 39.74 26.00
C SER A 2 21.23 38.26 25.63
N GLU A 3 20.72 37.38 26.45
CA GLU A 3 20.62 35.96 26.19
C GLU A 3 19.21 35.64 25.74
N LEU A 4 19.03 35.01 24.54
CA LEU A 4 17.75 34.47 24.08
C LEU A 4 17.61 33.04 24.59
N ARG A 5 16.74 32.80 25.56
CA ARG A 5 16.38 31.46 26.03
C ARG A 5 15.12 31.00 25.31
N THR A 6 15.23 30.00 24.52
CA THR A 6 14.08 29.35 23.83
C THR A 6 14.13 27.84 23.98
N ASN A 7 13.00 27.23 24.27
CA ASN A 7 12.88 25.77 24.34
C ASN A 7 12.74 25.13 22.95
N ARG A 8 12.53 25.94 21.93
CA ARG A 8 12.33 25.45 20.55
C ARG A 8 12.68 26.56 19.55
N ILE A 9 13.57 26.26 18.64
CA ILE A 9 13.80 27.03 17.42
C ILE A 9 13.01 26.37 16.31
N VAL A 10 12.02 27.06 15.77
CA VAL A 10 11.23 26.57 14.61
C VAL A 10 11.71 27.42 13.42
N PRO A 11 12.07 26.79 12.29
CA PRO A 11 12.38 27.50 11.07
C PRO A 11 11.21 28.41 10.65
N ARG A 12 11.47 29.47 9.93
CA ARG A 12 10.46 30.40 9.45
C ARG A 12 9.35 29.76 8.62
N ASP A 13 9.64 28.67 7.93
CA ASP A 13 8.71 27.86 7.13
C ASP A 13 7.95 26.79 7.95
N GLY A 14 8.15 26.75 9.27
CA GLY A 14 7.47 25.82 10.17
C GLY A 14 8.00 24.39 10.12
N LEU A 15 8.99 24.09 9.28
CA LEU A 15 9.58 22.76 9.15
C LEU A 15 10.76 22.58 10.11
N PRO A 16 11.02 21.34 10.59
CA PRO A 16 12.22 21.06 11.37
C PRO A 16 13.48 21.40 10.56
N SER A 17 14.34 22.28 11.06
CA SER A 17 15.60 22.60 10.39
C SER A 17 16.58 21.44 10.53
N GLY A 18 16.99 20.88 9.43
CA GLY A 18 18.28 20.22 9.31
C GLY A 18 18.44 18.81 9.79
N SER A 19 17.39 18.03 10.05
CA SER A 19 17.54 16.57 10.18
C SER A 19 16.90 15.88 8.99
N ALA A 20 17.72 15.36 8.08
CA ALA A 20 17.27 14.37 7.11
C ALA A 20 16.51 13.26 7.85
N GLY A 21 15.26 12.96 7.40
CA GLY A 21 14.47 11.87 7.97
C GLY A 21 13.35 12.27 8.96
N GLY A 22 13.09 13.55 9.21
CA GLY A 22 11.92 13.98 10.00
C GLY A 22 10.62 13.72 9.27
N ILE A 23 9.58 13.19 9.96
CA ILE A 23 8.22 13.04 9.41
C ILE A 23 7.55 14.42 9.42
N ILE A 24 7.12 14.88 8.25
CA ILE A 24 6.50 16.19 8.04
C ILE A 24 4.98 16.08 8.15
N GLN A 25 4.39 15.07 7.50
CA GLN A 25 2.96 14.80 7.56
C GLN A 25 2.68 13.30 7.39
N VAL A 26 1.50 12.90 7.86
CA VAL A 26 0.99 11.53 7.73
C VAL A 26 -0.39 11.57 7.11
N ARG A 27 -0.66 10.69 6.17
CA ARG A 27 -1.97 10.42 5.58
C ARG A 27 -2.24 8.93 5.66
N SER A 28 -3.40 8.54 6.15
CA SER A 28 -3.76 7.13 6.29
C SER A 28 -5.19 6.89 5.85
N THR A 29 -5.40 5.77 5.19
CA THR A 29 -6.73 5.27 4.82
C THR A 29 -6.87 3.86 5.38
N THR A 30 -8.03 3.58 6.01
CA THR A 30 -8.35 2.27 6.57
C THR A 30 -9.60 1.74 5.89
N LEU A 31 -9.50 0.53 5.34
CA LEU A 31 -10.62 -0.24 4.80
C LEU A 31 -11.07 -1.24 5.87
N THR A 32 -12.22 -0.96 6.49
CA THR A 32 -12.81 -1.81 7.56
C THR A 32 -13.88 -2.76 7.04
N THR A 33 -14.27 -2.59 5.78
CA THR A 33 -15.25 -3.46 5.11
C THR A 33 -14.57 -4.57 4.32
N THR A 34 -15.29 -5.66 4.09
CA THR A 34 -14.86 -6.69 3.14
C THR A 34 -15.12 -6.25 1.71
N ALA A 35 -14.31 -6.74 0.77
CA ALA A 35 -14.49 -6.49 -0.65
C ALA A 35 -14.20 -7.76 -1.48
N SER A 36 -14.79 -7.82 -2.69
CA SER A 36 -14.58 -8.92 -3.64
C SER A 36 -14.33 -8.32 -5.02
N TYR A 37 -13.30 -8.83 -5.70
CA TYR A 37 -12.88 -8.35 -7.01
C TYR A 37 -12.76 -9.51 -7.98
N SER A 38 -13.66 -9.57 -8.97
CA SER A 38 -13.54 -10.53 -10.09
C SER A 38 -12.50 -9.98 -11.07
N ILE A 39 -11.38 -10.66 -11.19
CA ILE A 39 -10.24 -10.23 -11.99
C ILE A 39 -10.16 -11.15 -13.23
N SER A 40 -10.12 -10.55 -14.41
CA SER A 40 -9.74 -11.21 -15.65
C SER A 40 -8.22 -11.32 -15.69
N GLY A 41 -7.71 -12.54 -15.81
CA GLY A 41 -6.31 -12.88 -15.59
C GLY A 41 -5.28 -11.86 -16.05
N MET A 42 -4.29 -11.62 -15.23
CA MET A 42 -3.18 -10.66 -15.40
C MET A 42 -3.60 -9.18 -15.47
N THR A 43 -4.89 -8.86 -15.21
CA THR A 43 -5.38 -7.47 -15.17
C THR A 43 -5.21 -6.87 -13.78
N TRP A 44 -4.56 -5.71 -13.71
CA TRP A 44 -4.41 -4.97 -12.45
C TRP A 44 -5.71 -4.25 -12.08
N THR A 45 -6.30 -4.60 -10.96
CA THR A 45 -7.55 -4.03 -10.42
C THR A 45 -7.25 -3.24 -9.16
N GLU A 46 -7.81 -2.03 -9.04
CA GLU A 46 -7.65 -1.18 -7.85
C GLU A 46 -8.44 -1.75 -6.67
N VAL A 47 -7.82 -1.78 -5.50
CA VAL A 47 -8.53 -2.06 -4.24
C VAL A 47 -9.22 -0.79 -3.79
N GLY A 48 -10.52 -0.70 -4.06
CA GLY A 48 -11.34 0.43 -3.64
C GLY A 48 -11.27 0.66 -2.13
N GLY A 49 -11.15 1.93 -1.74
CA GLY A 49 -11.01 2.29 -0.32
C GLY A 49 -9.57 2.21 0.23
N LEU A 50 -8.58 1.79 -0.57
CA LEU A 50 -7.15 1.87 -0.23
C LEU A 50 -6.40 2.79 -1.20
N THR A 51 -6.97 3.94 -1.48
CA THR A 51 -6.33 5.02 -2.22
C THR A 51 -6.08 6.17 -1.25
N THR A 52 -4.84 6.63 -1.17
CA THR A 52 -4.43 7.72 -0.27
C THR A 52 -3.72 8.81 -1.08
N THR A 53 -4.11 10.06 -0.86
CA THR A 53 -3.50 11.22 -1.52
C THR A 53 -2.69 12.03 -0.52
N ILE A 54 -1.50 12.47 -0.96
CA ILE A 54 -0.62 13.34 -0.20
C ILE A 54 -0.12 14.48 -1.10
N THR A 55 0.04 15.66 -0.54
CA THR A 55 0.66 16.80 -1.22
C THR A 55 1.98 17.09 -0.54
N PRO A 56 3.14 16.74 -1.13
CA PRO A 56 4.42 16.98 -0.52
C PRO A 56 4.67 18.48 -0.35
N THR A 57 5.30 18.86 0.77
CA THR A 57 5.60 20.26 1.07
C THR A 57 6.87 20.72 0.36
N ARG A 58 7.74 19.79 -0.04
CA ARG A 58 9.01 20.06 -0.73
C ARG A 58 9.20 19.08 -1.89
N SER A 59 9.87 19.52 -2.94
CA SER A 59 10.16 18.66 -4.12
C SER A 59 11.23 17.61 -3.85
N ASP A 60 12.07 17.78 -2.84
CA ASP A 60 13.07 16.81 -2.38
C ASP A 60 12.54 15.83 -1.34
N SER A 61 11.33 16.06 -0.79
CA SER A 61 10.69 15.15 0.15
C SER A 61 10.51 13.75 -0.43
N LYS A 62 10.61 12.75 0.43
CA LYS A 62 10.32 11.35 0.12
C LYS A 62 9.00 10.94 0.77
N ILE A 63 8.34 9.95 0.17
CA ILE A 63 7.07 9.42 0.69
C ILE A 63 7.28 7.96 1.10
N LEU A 64 7.23 7.72 2.41
CA LEU A 64 7.21 6.37 2.96
C LEU A 64 5.80 5.81 2.83
N CYS A 65 5.64 4.79 1.98
CA CYS A 65 4.41 4.06 1.75
C CYS A 65 4.42 2.79 2.60
N MET A 66 3.41 2.62 3.47
CA MET A 66 3.25 1.44 4.32
C MET A 66 1.90 0.80 4.05
N VAL A 67 1.91 -0.42 3.54
CA VAL A 67 0.72 -1.20 3.18
C VAL A 67 0.57 -2.35 4.15
N SER A 68 -0.63 -2.54 4.68
CA SER A 68 -1.02 -3.71 5.46
C SER A 68 -2.40 -4.17 5.00
N ILE A 69 -2.47 -5.31 4.31
CA ILE A 69 -3.73 -5.96 3.94
C ILE A 69 -4.00 -7.04 4.97
N GLY A 70 -5.07 -6.88 5.74
CA GLY A 70 -5.37 -7.74 6.89
C GLY A 70 -5.66 -9.19 6.50
N ALA A 71 -6.35 -9.39 5.38
CA ALA A 71 -6.53 -10.71 4.78
C ALA A 71 -6.76 -10.55 3.27
N ILE A 72 -6.20 -11.47 2.49
CA ILE A 72 -6.48 -11.65 1.08
C ILE A 72 -6.65 -13.14 0.79
N ALA A 73 -7.72 -13.50 0.11
CA ALA A 73 -8.04 -14.87 -0.29
C ALA A 73 -8.45 -14.93 -1.77
N SER A 74 -8.49 -16.13 -2.34
CA SER A 74 -8.93 -16.37 -3.71
C SER A 74 -9.87 -17.57 -3.76
N ASN A 75 -10.87 -17.53 -4.66
CA ASN A 75 -11.76 -18.67 -4.93
C ASN A 75 -11.14 -19.74 -5.83
N GLY A 76 -9.90 -19.59 -6.23
CA GLY A 76 -9.18 -20.55 -7.06
C GLY A 76 -8.25 -21.44 -6.26
N SER A 77 -8.23 -22.74 -6.53
CA SER A 77 -7.19 -23.64 -6.05
C SER A 77 -5.90 -23.45 -6.87
N ASN A 78 -4.74 -23.54 -6.23
CA ASN A 78 -3.41 -23.41 -6.88
C ASN A 78 -3.15 -22.08 -7.60
N GLN A 79 -3.67 -20.98 -7.08
CA GLN A 79 -3.60 -19.69 -7.74
C GLN A 79 -2.38 -18.86 -7.29
N ARG A 80 -1.85 -18.10 -8.24
CA ARG A 80 -0.90 -17.04 -7.95
C ARG A 80 -1.63 -15.70 -8.02
N TYR A 81 -1.35 -14.83 -7.08
CA TYR A 81 -1.85 -13.46 -7.09
C TYR A 81 -0.79 -12.51 -6.57
N GLY A 82 -0.90 -11.26 -6.98
CA GLY A 82 0.08 -10.24 -6.66
C GLY A 82 -0.56 -8.92 -6.28
N MET A 83 0.21 -8.09 -5.56
CA MET A 83 -0.13 -6.72 -5.21
C MET A 83 0.92 -5.79 -5.80
N ALA A 84 0.48 -4.65 -6.33
CA ALA A 84 1.35 -3.57 -6.75
C ALA A 84 0.96 -2.25 -6.06
N LEU A 85 1.99 -1.49 -5.68
CA LEU A 85 1.86 -0.09 -5.29
C LEU A 85 1.93 0.78 -6.55
N ARG A 86 0.95 1.66 -6.73
CA ARG A 86 0.86 2.54 -7.88
C ARG A 86 0.86 4.00 -7.46
N ARG A 87 1.72 4.81 -8.08
CA ARG A 87 1.71 6.26 -8.00
C ARG A 87 1.05 6.82 -9.27
N GLY A 88 -0.11 7.47 -9.12
CA GLY A 88 -0.92 7.87 -10.28
C GLY A 88 -1.29 6.66 -11.16
N SER A 89 -0.70 6.56 -12.34
CA SER A 89 -0.87 5.44 -13.28
C SER A 89 0.33 4.46 -13.32
N THR A 90 1.41 4.73 -12.60
CA THR A 90 2.67 3.99 -12.69
C THR A 90 2.87 3.07 -11.49
N ASN A 91 3.14 1.79 -11.71
CA ASN A 91 3.56 0.87 -10.66
C ASN A 91 4.98 1.24 -10.19
N ILE A 92 5.19 1.31 -8.88
CA ILE A 92 6.47 1.71 -8.27
C ILE A 92 6.95 0.65 -7.27
N GLY A 93 8.25 0.61 -7.02
CA GLY A 93 8.86 -0.24 -5.98
C GLY A 93 8.80 -1.75 -6.22
N GLY A 94 8.29 -2.18 -7.37
CA GLY A 94 8.23 -3.60 -7.72
C GLY A 94 9.56 -4.13 -8.28
N ASN A 95 9.65 -5.45 -8.42
CA ASN A 95 10.79 -6.10 -9.04
C ASN A 95 10.97 -5.58 -10.49
N SER A 96 12.22 -5.31 -10.87
CA SER A 96 12.59 -4.84 -12.21
C SER A 96 13.13 -5.94 -13.13
N ASP A 97 13.35 -7.16 -12.58
CA ASP A 97 13.94 -8.26 -13.34
C ASP A 97 12.93 -8.99 -14.22
N GLY A 98 13.39 -9.38 -15.40
CA GLY A 98 12.70 -10.30 -16.30
C GLY A 98 11.69 -9.65 -17.24
N ALA A 99 11.92 -9.80 -18.54
CA ALA A 99 11.06 -9.25 -19.60
C ALA A 99 9.66 -9.89 -19.65
N ASN A 100 9.52 -11.13 -19.17
CA ASN A 100 8.30 -11.95 -19.30
C ASN A 100 7.58 -12.20 -17.96
N HIS A 101 7.88 -11.41 -16.91
CA HIS A 101 7.26 -11.57 -15.61
C HIS A 101 6.36 -10.39 -15.26
N THR A 102 5.22 -10.66 -14.63
CA THR A 102 4.37 -9.62 -14.05
C THR A 102 5.05 -9.06 -12.80
N ARG A 103 5.39 -7.77 -12.86
CA ARG A 103 6.09 -7.09 -11.77
C ARG A 103 5.12 -6.73 -10.66
N ALA A 104 5.33 -7.30 -9.48
CA ALA A 104 4.55 -7.05 -8.29
C ALA A 104 5.46 -6.59 -7.15
N ASN A 105 4.90 -5.90 -6.18
CA ASN A 105 5.57 -5.53 -4.94
C ASN A 105 5.51 -6.66 -3.92
N TRP A 106 4.46 -7.44 -3.99
CA TRP A 106 4.23 -8.64 -3.20
C TRP A 106 3.48 -9.66 -4.04
N CYS A 107 3.80 -10.94 -3.88
CA CYS A 107 3.11 -12.00 -4.58
C CYS A 107 2.98 -13.27 -3.72
N TYR A 108 1.88 -13.97 -3.92
CA TYR A 108 1.70 -15.34 -3.50
C TYR A 108 1.96 -16.26 -4.69
N THR A 109 2.94 -17.14 -4.54
CA THR A 109 3.38 -18.06 -5.60
C THR A 109 3.20 -19.52 -5.23
N GLY A 110 2.65 -19.81 -4.05
CA GLY A 110 2.43 -21.16 -3.57
C GLY A 110 1.35 -21.89 -4.32
N ARG A 111 1.53 -23.20 -4.50
CA ARG A 111 0.46 -24.12 -4.86
C ARG A 111 -0.10 -24.72 -3.57
N ALA A 112 -1.25 -24.26 -3.12
CA ALA A 112 -1.97 -24.92 -2.04
C ALA A 112 -2.68 -26.14 -2.62
N LEU A 113 -2.60 -27.27 -1.93
CA LEU A 113 -3.50 -28.40 -2.16
C LEU A 113 -4.84 -28.04 -1.50
N GLY A 114 -5.80 -27.57 -2.28
CA GLY A 114 -7.08 -27.04 -1.79
C GLY A 114 -7.25 -25.56 -2.12
N ASN A 115 -8.16 -24.87 -1.42
CA ASN A 115 -8.39 -23.44 -1.58
C ASN A 115 -7.11 -22.66 -1.29
N ALA A 116 -6.83 -21.59 -2.05
CA ALA A 116 -5.66 -20.76 -1.79
C ALA A 116 -5.72 -20.25 -0.33
N PRO A 117 -4.65 -20.42 0.45
CA PRO A 117 -4.67 -19.97 1.83
C PRO A 117 -4.85 -18.48 1.89
N ASP A 118 -5.55 -18.04 2.92
CA ASP A 118 -5.62 -16.63 3.29
C ASP A 118 -4.21 -16.12 3.59
N ALA A 119 -3.87 -14.97 3.07
CA ALA A 119 -2.58 -14.34 3.30
C ALA A 119 -2.77 -12.94 3.90
N HIS A 120 -1.76 -12.50 4.61
CA HIS A 120 -1.58 -11.12 5.02
C HIS A 120 -0.50 -10.48 4.14
N ILE A 121 -0.72 -9.26 3.67
CA ILE A 121 0.28 -8.51 2.92
C ILE A 121 0.82 -7.39 3.80
N SER A 122 2.14 -7.35 3.95
CA SER A 122 2.87 -6.22 4.51
C SER A 122 3.93 -5.79 3.51
N TYR A 123 3.93 -4.50 3.15
CA TYR A 123 4.88 -3.94 2.21
C TYR A 123 5.21 -2.50 2.56
N THR A 124 6.49 -2.17 2.51
CA THR A 124 6.99 -0.82 2.78
C THR A 124 7.89 -0.37 1.64
N TYR A 125 7.71 0.86 1.18
CA TYR A 125 8.51 1.45 0.10
C TYR A 125 8.71 2.94 0.32
N LEU A 126 9.93 3.43 0.10
CA LEU A 126 10.27 4.84 0.15
C LEU A 126 10.35 5.40 -1.26
N ASP A 127 9.35 6.17 -1.65
CA ASP A 127 9.24 6.81 -2.97
C ASP A 127 9.90 8.19 -2.99
N SER A 128 10.40 8.59 -4.16
CA SER A 128 10.95 9.93 -4.43
C SER A 128 10.15 10.58 -5.57
N PRO A 129 9.02 11.23 -5.28
CA PRO A 129 8.10 11.71 -6.32
C PRO A 129 8.59 12.98 -7.03
N ALA A 130 9.51 13.73 -6.44
CA ALA A 130 10.11 14.95 -6.97
C ALA A 130 9.08 16.03 -7.37
N THR A 131 8.04 16.23 -6.57
CA THR A 131 6.98 17.21 -6.83
C THR A 131 6.35 17.73 -5.55
N THR A 132 5.75 18.92 -5.62
CA THR A 132 4.89 19.52 -4.58
C THR A 132 3.41 19.49 -4.96
N SER A 133 3.06 18.88 -6.09
CA SER A 133 1.66 18.66 -6.48
C SER A 133 1.05 17.47 -5.72
N ALA A 134 -0.28 17.47 -5.58
CA ALA A 134 -0.99 16.36 -4.98
C ALA A 134 -0.77 15.05 -5.77
N ILE A 135 -0.44 13.98 -5.06
CA ILE A 135 -0.16 12.67 -5.63
C ILE A 135 -1.08 11.65 -5.00
N SER A 136 -1.73 10.84 -5.83
CA SER A 136 -2.54 9.71 -5.39
C SER A 136 -1.73 8.42 -5.49
N TYR A 137 -1.68 7.69 -4.39
CA TYR A 137 -1.13 6.34 -4.31
C TYR A 137 -2.25 5.34 -4.14
N LYS A 138 -2.12 4.18 -4.82
CA LYS A 138 -3.16 3.17 -4.91
C LYS A 138 -2.60 1.78 -4.70
N ILE A 139 -3.42 0.91 -4.14
CA ILE A 139 -3.12 -0.52 -4.06
C ILE A 139 -3.84 -1.23 -5.21
N MET A 140 -3.07 -1.98 -5.98
CA MET A 140 -3.55 -2.77 -7.11
C MET A 140 -3.35 -4.25 -6.83
N ILE A 141 -4.28 -5.08 -7.25
CA ILE A 141 -4.22 -6.54 -7.14
C ILE A 141 -4.41 -7.19 -8.51
N THR A 142 -3.84 -8.37 -8.70
CA THR A 142 -3.99 -9.17 -9.91
C THR A 142 -3.91 -10.67 -9.61
N THR A 143 -4.37 -11.50 -10.54
CA THR A 143 -4.28 -12.96 -10.49
C THR A 143 -3.70 -13.51 -11.79
N GLU A 144 -3.14 -14.72 -11.77
CA GLU A 144 -2.63 -15.39 -12.99
C GLU A 144 -3.74 -15.82 -13.95
N GLY A 145 -4.94 -16.07 -13.44
CA GLY A 145 -6.12 -16.48 -14.20
C GLY A 145 -7.35 -15.62 -13.88
N SER A 146 -8.51 -16.02 -14.39
CA SER A 146 -9.77 -15.31 -14.10
C SER A 146 -10.38 -15.83 -12.81
N TYR A 147 -10.16 -15.12 -11.71
CA TYR A 147 -10.56 -15.49 -10.35
C TYR A 147 -11.09 -14.30 -9.58
N THR A 148 -11.75 -14.59 -8.46
CA THR A 148 -12.17 -13.57 -7.50
C THR A 148 -11.19 -13.53 -6.34
N LEU A 149 -10.63 -12.34 -6.06
CA LEU A 149 -9.91 -12.05 -4.84
C LEU A 149 -10.82 -11.39 -3.81
N TYR A 150 -10.67 -11.82 -2.57
CA TYR A 150 -11.41 -11.30 -1.42
C TYR A 150 -10.44 -10.53 -0.52
N ILE A 151 -10.86 -9.36 -0.08
CA ILE A 151 -10.09 -8.49 0.82
C ILE A 151 -10.79 -8.40 2.16
N ASN A 152 -10.03 -8.47 3.25
CA ASN A 152 -10.48 -8.42 4.65
C ASN A 152 -11.38 -9.59 5.07
N ARG A 153 -11.39 -10.69 4.31
CA ARG A 153 -12.16 -11.90 4.60
C ARG A 153 -11.52 -13.12 3.96
N SER A 154 -11.89 -14.30 4.45
CA SER A 154 -11.64 -15.57 3.78
C SER A 154 -12.55 -15.76 2.56
N GLU A 155 -12.28 -16.78 1.74
CA GLU A 155 -13.17 -17.17 0.64
C GLU A 155 -14.56 -17.55 1.18
N SER A 156 -14.59 -18.45 2.16
CA SER A 156 -15.83 -18.89 2.81
C SER A 156 -16.21 -17.92 3.92
N ASP A 157 -17.04 -16.93 3.59
CA ASP A 157 -17.49 -15.87 4.52
C ASP A 157 -18.93 -16.16 4.99
N SER A 158 -19.10 -17.23 5.75
CA SER A 158 -20.40 -17.56 6.36
C SER A 158 -20.66 -16.68 7.59
N SER A 159 -21.94 -16.51 7.94
CA SER A 159 -22.34 -15.85 9.19
C SER A 159 -22.13 -16.78 10.40
N SER A 160 -20.87 -16.94 10.79
CA SER A 160 -20.44 -17.79 11.89
C SER A 160 -19.42 -17.07 12.76
N SER A 161 -19.48 -17.28 14.07
CA SER A 161 -18.48 -16.75 15.02
C SER A 161 -17.08 -17.36 14.82
N SER A 162 -16.95 -18.41 14.03
CA SER A 162 -15.64 -19.00 13.67
C SER A 162 -15.00 -18.38 12.42
N VAL A 163 -15.69 -17.44 11.76
CA VAL A 163 -15.17 -16.73 10.58
C VAL A 163 -14.65 -15.35 10.98
N PHE A 164 -13.38 -15.11 10.70
CA PHE A 164 -12.72 -13.86 11.04
C PHE A 164 -12.71 -12.90 9.85
N ARG A 165 -12.91 -11.63 10.12
CA ARG A 165 -12.72 -10.53 9.18
C ARG A 165 -11.65 -9.60 9.72
N ALA A 166 -10.86 -9.04 8.82
CA ALA A 166 -9.77 -8.13 9.16
C ALA A 166 -10.06 -6.71 8.66
N ALA A 167 -9.14 -5.80 8.95
CA ALA A 167 -9.08 -4.47 8.35
C ALA A 167 -7.74 -4.30 7.65
N SER A 168 -7.71 -3.46 6.61
CA SER A 168 -6.50 -3.11 5.87
C SER A 168 -6.22 -1.63 6.03
N THR A 169 -4.93 -1.28 6.05
CA THR A 169 -4.48 0.11 6.16
C THR A 169 -3.47 0.45 5.08
N PHE A 170 -3.53 1.68 4.61
CA PHE A 170 -2.53 2.25 3.74
C PHE A 170 -2.12 3.62 4.26
N THR A 171 -0.87 3.74 4.68
CA THR A 171 -0.32 4.95 5.30
C THR A 171 0.79 5.53 4.42
N LEU A 172 0.75 6.83 4.22
CA LEU A 172 1.79 7.64 3.59
C LEU A 172 2.38 8.58 4.63
N MET A 173 3.71 8.62 4.69
CA MET A 173 4.42 9.60 5.53
C MET A 173 5.36 10.40 4.65
N GLU A 174 5.22 11.72 4.66
CA GLU A 174 6.22 12.59 4.07
C GLU A 174 7.42 12.67 4.99
N VAL A 175 8.58 12.35 4.45
CA VAL A 175 9.86 12.37 5.13
C VAL A 175 10.71 13.47 4.49
N CYS A 176 11.37 14.27 5.30
CA CYS A 176 12.32 15.29 4.83
C CYS A 176 13.44 14.61 4.02
N GLY A 177 13.68 15.08 2.81
CA GLY A 177 14.79 14.64 1.95
C GLY A 177 16.11 15.29 2.31
#